data_a4e97d271ffe2b01c6cfaabddcef346d
#
_entry.id   a4e97d271ffe2b01c6cfaabddcef346d
#
_cell.length_a   1.000
_cell.length_b   1.000
_cell.length_c   1.000
_cell.angle_alpha   90.00
_cell.angle_beta   90.00
_cell.angle_gamma   90.00
#
_symmetry.space_group_name_H-M   'P 1'
#
loop_
_entity.id
_entity.type
_entity.pdbx_description
1 polymer ?
#
loop_
_entity_poly.entity_id
_entity_poly.type
_entity_poly.pdbx_seq_one_letter_code
_entity_poly.pdbx_strand_id
1 'polypeptide(L)'
;MELPYNPKDKKSVIYYAKLLKGKTLRQICNPLILEHNYTGKGNFGQILEKFYFGYDPNSKSEADFIEIGMELKSSPLKQLKNNEFRSKERLVLNIINYIEVVNQQFEDSDFWKKNANILLILYLHQAGYDILDYLIKLVDEWNFPNTDLEIIKKDWELIKQKIIEGKAHELSEGDTFYLGACTKGANSNSIRKQPFNDIPAKQRAYSLKQGYVNHIIASIANEPTGVYGKLIPSVDVARKQTIEEIVVSKFKSYYGKTVEQIIAKTGVELNKTAKNFYSNLTKAILGLELDK
;
A
#
# COMPACT_ATOMS: atom_id res chain seq x y z
N MET A 1 28.31 16.22 10.16
CA MET A 1 28.22 15.14 11.17
C MET A 1 28.39 13.83 10.42
N GLU A 2 29.24 12.94 10.88
CA GLU A 2 29.44 11.64 10.25
C GLU A 2 28.22 10.75 10.51
N LEU A 3 27.70 10.10 9.45
CA LEU A 3 26.54 9.23 9.60
C LEU A 3 26.94 7.94 10.35
N PRO A 4 26.07 7.41 11.22
CA PRO A 4 26.36 6.17 11.95
C PRO A 4 26.27 4.90 11.09
N TYR A 5 26.09 5.04 9.77
CA TYR A 5 26.04 3.98 8.77
C TYR A 5 26.66 4.47 7.46
N ASN A 6 27.06 3.54 6.59
CA ASN A 6 27.54 3.86 5.25
C ASN A 6 26.37 3.91 4.27
N PRO A 7 25.97 5.09 3.73
CA PRO A 7 24.84 5.23 2.83
C PRO A 7 25.05 4.57 1.45
N LYS A 8 26.29 4.21 1.11
CA LYS A 8 26.67 3.52 -0.14
C LYS A 8 26.69 1.99 0.01
N ASP A 9 26.50 1.49 1.23
CA ASP A 9 26.43 0.06 1.51
C ASP A 9 25.04 -0.34 1.98
N LYS A 10 24.33 -1.07 1.13
CA LYS A 10 22.99 -1.57 1.41
C LYS A 10 22.90 -2.35 2.72
N LYS A 11 23.90 -3.20 3.00
CA LYS A 11 23.93 -3.98 4.26
C LYS A 11 24.06 -3.08 5.48
N SER A 12 24.89 -2.05 5.39
CA SER A 12 25.06 -1.05 6.45
C SER A 12 23.75 -0.30 6.74
N VAL A 13 23.05 0.17 5.69
CA VAL A 13 21.75 0.86 5.80
C VAL A 13 20.71 -0.05 6.45
N ILE A 14 20.56 -1.29 5.97
CA ILE A 14 19.59 -2.25 6.51
C ILE A 14 19.92 -2.62 7.96
N TYR A 15 21.20 -2.87 8.26
CA TYR A 15 21.61 -3.17 9.63
C TYR A 15 21.24 -2.03 10.58
N TYR A 16 21.59 -0.80 10.21
CA TYR A 16 21.26 0.38 11.01
C TYR A 16 19.74 0.54 11.18
N ALA A 17 18.98 0.37 10.11
CA ALA A 17 17.51 0.40 10.17
C ALA A 17 16.94 -0.66 11.13
N LYS A 18 17.48 -1.87 11.15
CA LYS A 18 17.03 -2.96 12.03
C LYS A 18 17.20 -2.68 13.52
N LEU A 19 18.08 -1.74 13.90
CA LEU A 19 18.23 -1.28 15.29
C LEU A 19 16.98 -0.53 15.80
N LEU A 20 16.10 -0.09 14.90
CA LEU A 20 14.81 0.54 15.22
C LEU A 20 13.79 -0.44 15.82
N LYS A 21 13.89 -1.73 15.49
CA LYS A 21 12.90 -2.73 15.90
C LYS A 21 12.79 -2.81 17.43
N GLY A 22 11.57 -2.72 17.95
CA GLY A 22 11.29 -2.76 19.38
C GLY A 22 11.50 -1.44 20.11
N LYS A 23 11.77 -0.34 19.39
CA LYS A 23 11.97 1.00 19.95
C LYS A 23 10.88 1.95 19.50
N THR A 24 10.77 3.08 20.18
CA THR A 24 9.95 4.23 19.80
C THR A 24 10.83 5.36 19.26
N LEU A 25 10.24 6.30 18.51
CA LEU A 25 10.99 7.47 18.05
C LEU A 25 11.57 8.28 19.20
N ARG A 26 10.84 8.40 20.32
CA ARG A 26 11.31 9.09 21.53
C ARG A 26 12.59 8.48 22.12
N GLN A 27 12.78 7.17 21.99
CA GLN A 27 13.95 6.47 22.50
C GLN A 27 15.19 6.58 21.63
N ILE A 28 15.01 6.83 20.33
CA ILE A 28 16.10 6.74 19.35
C ILE A 28 16.48 8.09 18.74
N CYS A 29 15.60 9.05 18.78
CA CYS A 29 15.85 10.36 18.21
C CYS A 29 16.39 11.33 19.26
N ASN A 30 17.20 12.29 18.80
CA ASN A 30 17.77 13.32 19.65
C ASN A 30 16.66 14.13 20.39
N PRO A 31 16.85 14.54 21.66
CA PRO A 31 15.93 15.41 22.42
C PRO A 31 15.44 16.67 21.68
N LEU A 32 16.21 17.20 20.74
CA LEU A 32 15.82 18.33 19.90
C LEU A 32 14.51 18.11 19.10
N ILE A 33 14.08 16.87 18.88
CA ILE A 33 12.80 16.54 18.26
C ILE A 33 11.62 16.98 19.12
N LEU A 34 11.78 16.96 20.43
CA LEU A 34 10.74 17.34 21.39
C LEU A 34 10.38 18.83 21.32
N GLU A 35 11.25 19.65 20.72
CA GLU A 35 11.05 21.09 20.55
C GLU A 35 10.23 21.43 19.29
N HIS A 36 10.03 20.49 18.38
CA HIS A 36 9.27 20.69 17.15
C HIS A 36 7.86 20.11 17.25
N ASN A 37 6.86 20.93 16.90
CA ASN A 37 5.45 20.50 16.82
C ASN A 37 5.24 19.66 15.55
N TYR A 38 5.42 18.34 15.66
CA TYR A 38 5.14 17.41 14.57
C TYR A 38 3.66 16.99 14.55
N THR A 39 2.80 17.91 14.10
CA THR A 39 1.37 17.64 13.95
C THR A 39 1.04 17.41 12.48
N GLY A 40 0.59 16.20 12.10
CA GLY A 40 0.10 15.91 10.74
C GLY A 40 0.39 14.50 10.25
N LYS A 41 -0.29 14.11 9.15
CA LYS A 41 -0.09 12.82 8.48
C LYS A 41 1.26 12.82 7.74
N GLY A 42 2.05 11.78 7.93
CA GLY A 42 3.37 11.62 7.27
C GLY A 42 4.56 11.99 8.16
N ASN A 43 4.35 12.60 9.32
CA ASN A 43 5.41 13.06 10.19
C ASN A 43 6.33 11.94 10.71
N PHE A 44 5.80 10.71 10.89
CA PHE A 44 6.62 9.58 11.35
C PHE A 44 7.79 9.28 10.38
N GLY A 45 7.51 9.25 9.07
CA GLY A 45 8.54 9.08 8.05
C GLY A 45 9.55 10.22 8.04
N GLN A 46 9.07 11.48 8.04
CA GLN A 46 9.94 12.66 8.05
C GLN A 46 10.85 12.73 9.28
N ILE A 47 10.36 12.30 10.44
CA ILE A 47 11.17 12.22 11.66
C ILE A 47 12.29 11.18 11.47
N LEU A 48 11.97 10.00 10.93
CA LEU A 48 12.97 8.98 10.62
C LEU A 48 14.02 9.49 9.64
N GLU A 49 13.61 10.08 8.52
CA GLU A 49 14.49 10.63 7.50
C GLU A 49 15.47 11.64 8.11
N LYS A 50 14.94 12.65 8.80
CA LYS A 50 15.73 13.77 9.30
C LYS A 50 16.57 13.41 10.54
N PHE A 51 15.97 12.76 11.54
CA PHE A 51 16.58 12.63 12.86
C PHE A 51 17.21 11.27 13.15
N TYR A 52 16.85 10.26 12.38
CA TYR A 52 17.47 8.95 12.50
C TYR A 52 18.48 8.69 11.38
N PHE A 53 18.03 8.85 10.14
CA PHE A 53 18.91 8.63 8.98
C PHE A 53 19.74 9.84 8.59
N GLY A 54 19.40 11.05 9.05
CA GLY A 54 20.23 12.25 8.93
C GLY A 54 20.19 12.91 7.55
N TYR A 55 19.11 12.73 6.79
CA TYR A 55 18.89 13.46 5.53
C TYR A 55 17.58 14.25 5.55
N ASP A 56 17.54 15.38 4.80
CA ASP A 56 16.35 16.19 4.74
C ASP A 56 15.27 15.56 3.84
N PRO A 57 14.02 15.47 4.33
CA PRO A 57 12.90 15.00 3.53
C PRO A 57 12.76 15.82 2.24
N ASN A 58 12.56 15.14 1.13
CA ASN A 58 12.41 15.80 -0.16
C ASN A 58 11.29 15.16 -0.99
N SER A 59 10.89 15.84 -2.08
CA SER A 59 9.84 15.38 -3.01
C SER A 59 10.38 14.96 -4.37
N LYS A 60 11.68 14.65 -4.46
CA LYS A 60 12.32 14.23 -5.71
C LYS A 60 11.77 12.89 -6.19
N SER A 61 11.91 12.61 -7.47
CA SER A 61 11.56 11.34 -8.09
C SER A 61 12.54 10.21 -7.78
N GLU A 62 13.72 10.54 -7.25
CA GLU A 62 14.75 9.58 -6.86
C GLU A 62 14.43 8.92 -5.52
N ALA A 63 14.97 7.74 -5.28
CA ALA A 63 14.88 7.04 -4.01
C ALA A 63 15.64 7.77 -2.90
N ASP A 64 15.23 7.60 -1.63
CA ASP A 64 15.80 8.31 -0.48
C ASP A 64 17.29 7.97 -0.27
N PHE A 65 17.66 6.71 -0.44
CA PHE A 65 19.06 6.26 -0.45
C PHE A 65 19.53 6.08 -1.90
N ILE A 66 19.87 7.20 -2.55
CA ILE A 66 20.17 7.26 -4.00
C ILE A 66 21.24 6.27 -4.41
N GLU A 67 22.35 6.18 -3.65
CA GLU A 67 23.53 5.36 -3.98
C GLU A 67 23.23 3.85 -4.05
N ILE A 68 22.18 3.40 -3.38
CA ILE A 68 21.78 2.00 -3.33
C ILE A 68 20.37 1.76 -3.92
N GLY A 69 19.75 2.81 -4.46
CA GLY A 69 18.43 2.73 -5.09
C GLY A 69 17.32 2.22 -4.15
N MET A 70 17.31 2.68 -2.87
CA MET A 70 16.38 2.22 -1.86
C MET A 70 15.52 3.35 -1.33
N GLU A 71 14.22 3.18 -1.37
CA GLU A 71 13.22 4.14 -0.85
C GLU A 71 12.83 3.80 0.58
N LEU A 72 12.78 4.77 1.47
CA LEU A 72 12.27 4.62 2.82
C LEU A 72 10.74 4.76 2.83
N LYS A 73 10.05 3.79 3.39
CA LYS A 73 8.61 3.87 3.63
C LYS A 73 8.26 3.47 5.05
N SER A 74 7.46 4.29 5.70
CA SER A 74 6.87 3.96 6.99
C SER A 74 5.36 3.83 6.88
N SER A 75 4.77 2.87 7.63
CA SER A 75 3.33 2.67 7.61
C SER A 75 2.81 2.14 8.95
N PRO A 76 1.60 2.57 9.36
CA PRO A 76 1.00 2.14 10.61
C PRO A 76 0.43 0.72 10.52
N LEU A 77 0.68 -0.04 11.57
CA LEU A 77 0.01 -1.31 11.86
C LEU A 77 -1.14 -1.10 12.82
N LYS A 78 -2.12 -2.00 12.76
CA LYS A 78 -3.11 -2.24 13.81
C LYS A 78 -2.94 -3.65 14.35
N GLN A 79 -3.12 -3.81 15.66
CA GLN A 79 -3.16 -5.12 16.30
C GLN A 79 -4.59 -5.62 16.34
N LEU A 80 -4.79 -6.87 15.93
CA LEU A 80 -6.08 -7.57 16.01
C LEU A 80 -6.25 -8.22 17.38
N LYS A 81 -7.46 -8.67 17.69
CA LYS A 81 -7.78 -9.34 18.98
C LYS A 81 -7.00 -10.65 19.20
N ASN A 82 -6.60 -11.32 18.11
CA ASN A 82 -5.77 -12.53 18.13
C ASN A 82 -4.25 -12.25 18.18
N ASN A 83 -3.86 -11.00 18.50
CA ASN A 83 -2.49 -10.50 18.53
C ASN A 83 -1.76 -10.45 17.17
N GLU A 84 -2.42 -10.74 16.06
CA GLU A 84 -1.86 -10.53 14.72
C GLU A 84 -1.75 -9.03 14.41
N PHE A 85 -0.76 -8.70 13.57
CA PHE A 85 -0.59 -7.37 13.02
C PHE A 85 -1.10 -7.30 11.59
N ARG A 86 -1.83 -6.24 11.27
CA ARG A 86 -2.29 -5.94 9.92
C ARG A 86 -1.97 -4.49 9.59
N SER A 87 -1.78 -4.20 8.32
CA SER A 87 -1.69 -2.81 7.88
C SER A 87 -2.96 -2.04 8.27
N LYS A 88 -2.80 -0.85 8.82
CA LYS A 88 -3.94 0.03 9.10
C LYS A 88 -4.48 0.67 7.83
N GLU A 89 -3.62 0.89 6.84
CA GLU A 89 -3.94 1.59 5.60
C GLU A 89 -3.11 1.05 4.42
N ARG A 90 -3.40 1.54 3.21
CA ARG A 90 -2.55 1.32 2.03
C ARG A 90 -1.17 1.95 2.21
N LEU A 91 -0.16 1.45 1.52
CA LEU A 91 1.16 2.08 1.48
C LEU A 91 1.23 3.04 0.29
N VAL A 92 1.21 4.34 0.56
CA VAL A 92 1.32 5.37 -0.48
C VAL A 92 2.76 5.47 -0.95
N LEU A 93 2.94 5.49 -2.27
CA LEU A 93 4.22 5.60 -2.95
C LEU A 93 4.42 7.01 -3.52
N ASN A 94 4.85 7.13 -4.76
CA ASN A 94 5.06 8.43 -5.42
C ASN A 94 3.80 8.94 -6.14
N ILE A 95 3.73 10.26 -6.32
CA ILE A 95 2.66 10.93 -7.08
C ILE A 95 2.76 10.53 -8.55
N ILE A 96 1.60 10.36 -9.20
CA ILE A 96 1.51 10.08 -10.63
C ILE A 96 1.57 11.41 -11.39
N ASN A 97 2.62 11.59 -12.19
CA ASN A 97 2.68 12.67 -13.16
C ASN A 97 1.96 12.24 -14.45
N TYR A 98 0.73 12.69 -14.63
CA TYR A 98 -0.10 12.29 -15.76
C TYR A 98 0.50 12.64 -17.12
N ILE A 99 1.28 13.72 -17.21
CA ILE A 99 1.88 14.16 -18.46
C ILE A 99 3.11 13.34 -18.83
N GLU A 100 3.89 12.93 -17.85
CA GLU A 100 5.14 12.20 -18.07
C GLU A 100 4.92 10.69 -18.21
N VAL A 101 4.01 10.12 -17.42
CA VAL A 101 3.80 8.66 -17.37
C VAL A 101 3.41 8.05 -18.71
N VAL A 102 2.72 8.80 -19.59
CA VAL A 102 2.28 8.31 -20.89
C VAL A 102 3.44 7.95 -21.83
N ASN A 103 4.61 8.55 -21.60
CA ASN A 103 5.83 8.31 -22.38
C ASN A 103 6.81 7.33 -21.71
N GLN A 104 6.52 6.86 -20.48
CA GLN A 104 7.40 5.97 -19.76
C GLN A 104 7.11 4.50 -20.08
N GLN A 105 8.14 3.66 -20.01
CA GLN A 105 8.02 2.21 -19.91
C GLN A 105 8.16 1.82 -18.45
N PHE A 106 7.60 0.68 -18.03
CA PHE A 106 7.59 0.29 -16.64
C PHE A 106 8.99 0.29 -16.01
N GLU A 107 9.97 -0.31 -16.70
CA GLU A 107 11.34 -0.48 -16.22
C GLU A 107 12.08 0.85 -16.06
N ASP A 108 11.71 1.86 -16.84
CA ASP A 108 12.30 3.21 -16.84
C ASP A 108 11.39 4.25 -16.16
N SER A 109 10.27 3.82 -15.61
CA SER A 109 9.30 4.72 -14.99
C SER A 109 9.81 5.32 -13.67
N ASP A 110 9.32 6.51 -13.35
CA ASP A 110 9.54 7.13 -12.03
C ASP A 110 9.02 6.26 -10.89
N PHE A 111 7.95 5.50 -11.18
CA PHE A 111 7.43 4.52 -10.23
C PHE A 111 8.48 3.47 -9.89
N TRP A 112 9.03 2.80 -10.90
CA TRP A 112 9.96 1.70 -10.71
C TRP A 112 11.31 2.15 -10.17
N LYS A 113 11.88 3.23 -10.72
CA LYS A 113 13.14 3.82 -10.24
C LYS A 113 13.10 4.13 -8.75
N LYS A 114 11.95 4.63 -8.26
CA LYS A 114 11.81 5.01 -6.86
C LYS A 114 11.47 3.84 -5.94
N ASN A 115 10.67 2.88 -6.41
CA ASN A 115 10.05 1.90 -5.52
C ASN A 115 10.47 0.45 -5.75
N ALA A 116 11.42 0.18 -6.64
CA ALA A 116 11.90 -1.19 -6.91
C ALA A 116 12.44 -1.89 -5.66
N ASN A 117 12.98 -1.11 -4.72
CA ASN A 117 13.60 -1.57 -3.50
C ASN A 117 13.15 -0.67 -2.34
N ILE A 118 12.40 -1.20 -1.40
CA ILE A 118 11.78 -0.45 -0.31
C ILE A 118 12.35 -0.89 1.04
N LEU A 119 12.90 0.05 1.82
CA LEU A 119 13.14 -0.13 3.24
C LEU A 119 11.84 0.18 3.99
N LEU A 120 11.19 -0.86 4.49
CA LEU A 120 9.88 -0.77 5.12
C LEU A 120 10.00 -0.74 6.65
N ILE A 121 9.48 0.32 7.27
CA ILE A 121 9.42 0.51 8.72
C ILE A 121 7.97 0.56 9.15
N LEU A 122 7.52 -0.48 9.86
CA LEU A 122 6.14 -0.61 10.29
C LEU A 122 6.02 -0.42 11.80
N TYR A 123 5.16 0.53 12.21
CA TYR A 123 4.95 0.90 13.60
C TYR A 123 3.51 0.65 14.06
N LEU A 124 3.32 0.32 15.33
CA LEU A 124 2.02 0.07 15.91
C LEU A 124 1.32 1.40 16.22
N HIS A 125 0.24 1.69 15.50
CA HIS A 125 -0.60 2.84 15.82
C HIS A 125 -1.47 2.54 17.03
N GLN A 126 -1.41 3.41 18.03
CA GLN A 126 -2.23 3.35 19.23
C GLN A 126 -2.98 4.68 19.40
N ALA A 127 -4.31 4.62 19.42
CA ALA A 127 -5.14 5.81 19.60
C ALA A 127 -4.84 6.47 20.96
N GLY A 128 -4.68 7.79 20.95
CA GLY A 128 -4.37 8.56 22.17
C GLY A 128 -2.89 8.65 22.55
N TYR A 129 -2.00 7.93 21.84
CA TYR A 129 -0.56 8.04 22.04
C TYR A 129 0.03 9.12 21.13
N ASP A 130 1.12 9.75 21.60
CA ASP A 130 1.94 10.63 20.77
C ASP A 130 2.62 9.80 19.66
N ILE A 131 2.83 10.41 18.49
CA ILE A 131 3.50 9.77 17.35
C ILE A 131 4.92 9.30 17.69
N LEU A 132 5.59 10.01 18.61
CA LEU A 132 6.94 9.66 19.10
C LEU A 132 6.95 8.38 19.94
N ASP A 133 5.81 7.96 20.48
CA ASP A 133 5.66 6.80 21.34
C ASP A 133 5.16 5.54 20.61
N TYR A 134 4.95 5.62 19.29
CA TYR A 134 4.58 4.46 18.49
C TYR A 134 5.73 3.46 18.40
N LEU A 135 5.43 2.22 18.81
CA LEU A 135 6.42 1.14 18.82
C LEU A 135 6.68 0.61 17.42
N ILE A 136 7.95 0.62 16.99
CA ILE A 136 8.38 0.05 15.70
C ILE A 136 8.40 -1.48 15.83
N LYS A 137 7.57 -2.16 15.05
CA LYS A 137 7.35 -3.61 15.12
C LYS A 137 8.13 -4.40 14.09
N LEU A 138 8.15 -3.93 12.85
CA LEU A 138 8.82 -4.59 11.74
C LEU A 138 9.70 -3.60 10.99
N VAL A 139 10.89 -4.04 10.67
CA VAL A 139 11.86 -3.31 9.84
C VAL A 139 12.51 -4.32 8.94
N ASP A 140 12.29 -4.21 7.64
CA ASP A 140 12.95 -5.05 6.65
C ASP A 140 12.95 -4.42 5.26
N GLU A 141 13.75 -4.99 4.39
CA GLU A 141 13.75 -4.70 2.97
C GLU A 141 12.59 -5.45 2.28
N TRP A 142 11.95 -4.78 1.33
CA TRP A 142 11.01 -5.40 0.42
C TRP A 142 11.43 -5.18 -1.02
N ASN A 143 11.69 -6.29 -1.71
CA ASN A 143 11.81 -6.37 -3.16
C ASN A 143 10.61 -7.17 -3.67
N PHE A 144 10.00 -6.73 -4.76
CA PHE A 144 8.84 -7.42 -5.31
C PHE A 144 9.24 -8.80 -5.85
N PRO A 145 8.66 -9.91 -5.34
CA PRO A 145 8.85 -11.22 -5.95
C PRO A 145 8.43 -11.20 -7.43
N ASN A 146 9.07 -12.00 -8.29
CA ASN A 146 8.78 -12.01 -9.73
C ASN A 146 7.30 -12.24 -10.04
N THR A 147 6.62 -13.10 -9.28
CA THR A 147 5.19 -13.37 -9.40
C THR A 147 4.33 -12.15 -9.13
N ASP A 148 4.70 -11.36 -8.11
CA ASP A 148 3.98 -10.17 -7.73
C ASP A 148 4.29 -9.01 -8.67
N LEU A 149 5.56 -8.94 -9.12
CA LEU A 149 6.03 -7.91 -10.05
C LEU A 149 5.26 -7.92 -11.37
N GLU A 150 4.90 -9.11 -11.89
CA GLU A 150 4.08 -9.21 -13.09
C GLU A 150 2.69 -8.59 -12.89
N ILE A 151 2.09 -8.76 -11.71
CA ILE A 151 0.80 -8.15 -11.38
C ILE A 151 0.95 -6.64 -11.20
N ILE A 152 1.98 -6.19 -10.49
CA ILE A 152 2.30 -4.77 -10.30
C ILE A 152 2.51 -4.07 -11.65
N LYS A 153 3.24 -4.71 -12.57
CA LYS A 153 3.47 -4.20 -13.92
C LYS A 153 2.16 -4.07 -14.70
N LYS A 154 1.33 -5.11 -14.67
CA LYS A 154 0.00 -5.06 -15.30
C LYS A 154 -0.88 -3.96 -14.72
N ASP A 155 -0.88 -3.80 -13.39
CA ASP A 155 -1.63 -2.74 -12.71
C ASP A 155 -1.13 -1.34 -13.14
N TRP A 156 0.19 -1.16 -13.23
CA TRP A 156 0.80 0.08 -13.69
C TRP A 156 0.40 0.40 -15.14
N GLU A 157 0.44 -0.59 -16.04
CA GLU A 157 0.03 -0.42 -17.44
C GLU A 157 -1.47 -0.07 -17.55
N LEU A 158 -2.35 -0.67 -16.73
CA LEU A 158 -3.77 -0.33 -16.71
C LEU A 158 -4.00 1.12 -16.28
N ILE A 159 -3.28 1.59 -15.26
CA ILE A 159 -3.34 2.99 -14.82
C ILE A 159 -2.87 3.92 -15.94
N LYS A 160 -1.72 3.62 -16.56
CA LYS A 160 -1.16 4.37 -17.69
C LYS A 160 -2.12 4.40 -18.88
N GLN A 161 -2.67 3.26 -19.25
CA GLN A 161 -3.61 3.15 -20.39
C GLN A 161 -4.83 4.06 -20.19
N LYS A 162 -5.40 4.06 -18.98
CA LYS A 162 -6.54 4.93 -18.64
C LYS A 162 -6.19 6.42 -18.75
N ILE A 163 -4.94 6.79 -18.45
CA ILE A 163 -4.43 8.16 -18.63
C ILE A 163 -4.26 8.49 -20.11
N ILE A 164 -3.73 7.56 -20.92
CA ILE A 164 -3.59 7.71 -22.39
C ILE A 164 -4.97 7.90 -23.06
N GLU A 165 -5.99 7.26 -22.53
CA GLU A 165 -7.38 7.44 -23.02
C GLU A 165 -8.01 8.77 -22.59
N GLY A 166 -7.28 9.65 -21.92
CA GLY A 166 -7.81 10.92 -21.40
C GLY A 166 -8.79 10.74 -20.23
N LYS A 167 -8.71 9.61 -19.52
CA LYS A 167 -9.63 9.22 -18.43
C LYS A 167 -8.96 9.23 -17.05
N ALA A 168 -7.92 10.04 -16.84
CA ALA A 168 -7.27 10.10 -15.52
C ALA A 168 -8.23 10.56 -14.41
N HIS A 169 -9.28 11.33 -14.74
CA HIS A 169 -10.33 11.76 -13.82
C HIS A 169 -11.23 10.61 -13.34
N GLU A 170 -11.28 9.50 -14.07
CA GLU A 170 -12.04 8.29 -13.76
C GLU A 170 -11.21 7.23 -13.00
N LEU A 171 -9.89 7.46 -12.80
CA LEU A 171 -9.06 6.50 -12.09
C LEU A 171 -9.65 6.14 -10.72
N SER A 172 -9.66 4.85 -10.42
CA SER A 172 -10.18 4.29 -9.17
C SER A 172 -9.20 3.25 -8.61
N GLU A 173 -9.19 3.05 -7.31
CA GLU A 173 -8.47 1.94 -6.70
C GLU A 173 -9.07 0.57 -7.06
N GLY A 174 -10.34 0.54 -7.47
CA GLY A 174 -11.02 -0.68 -7.95
C GLY A 174 -10.49 -1.20 -9.29
N ASP A 175 -9.76 -0.39 -10.05
CA ASP A 175 -9.31 -0.73 -11.40
C ASP A 175 -8.21 -1.82 -11.45
N THR A 176 -7.52 -2.08 -10.35
CA THR A 176 -6.27 -2.83 -10.29
C THR A 176 -6.23 -3.85 -9.13
N PHE A 177 -5.18 -4.68 -9.03
CA PHE A 177 -5.06 -5.72 -8.00
C PHE A 177 -4.18 -5.33 -6.81
N TYR A 178 -2.88 -5.09 -7.02
CA TYR A 178 -1.88 -4.83 -5.98
C TYR A 178 -1.49 -3.37 -5.90
N LEU A 179 -1.27 -2.75 -7.05
CA LEU A 179 -0.94 -1.34 -7.19
C LEU A 179 -2.22 -0.56 -7.52
N GLY A 180 -2.52 0.48 -6.77
CA GLY A 180 -3.68 1.35 -7.01
C GLY A 180 -3.28 2.80 -7.24
N ALA A 181 -4.24 3.59 -7.75
CA ALA A 181 -4.12 5.04 -7.90
C ALA A 181 -4.97 5.76 -6.85
N CYS A 182 -4.42 5.96 -5.65
CA CYS A 182 -5.14 6.63 -4.56
C CYS A 182 -5.12 8.15 -4.70
N THR A 183 -6.16 8.83 -4.22
CA THR A 183 -6.16 10.29 -4.15
C THR A 183 -5.09 10.77 -3.16
N LYS A 184 -4.28 11.75 -3.58
CA LYS A 184 -3.22 12.33 -2.76
C LYS A 184 -3.17 13.84 -2.98
N GLY A 185 -3.48 14.60 -1.96
CA GLY A 185 -3.48 16.06 -2.01
C GLY A 185 -3.88 16.64 -0.66
N ALA A 186 -3.66 17.93 -0.47
CA ALA A 186 -4.00 18.62 0.77
C ALA A 186 -5.52 18.66 1.02
N ASN A 187 -6.30 18.77 -0.07
CA ASN A 187 -7.77 18.87 -0.01
C ASN A 187 -8.41 18.40 -1.35
N SER A 188 -9.72 18.54 -1.45
CA SER A 188 -10.50 18.18 -2.65
C SER A 188 -10.14 18.99 -3.91
N ASN A 189 -9.49 20.15 -3.75
CA ASN A 189 -9.08 21.02 -4.85
C ASN A 189 -7.69 20.68 -5.40
N SER A 190 -7.04 19.65 -4.87
CA SER A 190 -5.78 19.16 -5.41
C SER A 190 -6.04 18.43 -6.73
N ILE A 191 -6.09 19.19 -7.82
CA ILE A 191 -6.34 18.74 -9.19
C ILE A 191 -5.10 18.93 -10.05
N ARG A 192 -5.01 18.15 -11.14
CA ARG A 192 -3.93 18.19 -12.12
C ARG A 192 -4.48 18.16 -13.54
N LYS A 193 -3.77 18.79 -14.47
CA LYS A 193 -4.02 18.61 -15.89
C LYS A 193 -3.70 17.16 -16.26
N GLN A 194 -4.44 16.62 -17.21
CA GLN A 194 -4.18 15.32 -17.80
C GLN A 194 -3.89 15.46 -19.30
N PRO A 195 -3.18 14.54 -19.93
CA PRO A 195 -3.05 14.52 -21.39
C PRO A 195 -4.35 14.10 -22.04
N PHE A 196 -4.56 14.52 -23.28
CA PHE A 196 -5.65 14.08 -24.18
C PHE A 196 -7.08 14.37 -23.70
N ASN A 197 -7.25 15.19 -22.66
CA ASN A 197 -8.56 15.62 -22.18
C ASN A 197 -8.43 16.92 -21.35
N ASP A 198 -9.36 17.85 -21.53
CA ASP A 198 -9.40 19.11 -20.81
C ASP A 198 -10.02 19.03 -19.41
N ILE A 199 -10.70 17.91 -19.10
CA ILE A 199 -11.27 17.65 -17.77
C ILE A 199 -10.12 17.45 -16.78
N PRO A 200 -9.97 18.32 -15.74
CA PRO A 200 -8.91 18.14 -14.77
C PRO A 200 -9.16 16.90 -13.90
N ALA A 201 -8.10 16.16 -13.59
CA ALA A 201 -8.15 14.99 -12.75
C ALA A 201 -7.71 15.29 -11.33
N LYS A 202 -8.24 14.58 -10.32
CA LYS A 202 -7.72 14.64 -8.95
C LYS A 202 -6.27 14.18 -8.92
N GLN A 203 -5.44 14.87 -8.16
CA GLN A 203 -4.07 14.43 -7.93
C GLN A 203 -4.08 13.04 -7.28
N ARG A 204 -3.34 12.10 -7.87
CA ARG A 204 -3.22 10.73 -7.37
C ARG A 204 -1.76 10.34 -7.17
N ALA A 205 -1.58 9.35 -6.29
CA ALA A 205 -0.32 8.67 -6.10
C ALA A 205 -0.50 7.17 -6.34
N TYR A 206 0.56 6.51 -6.76
CA TYR A 206 0.62 5.06 -6.67
C TYR A 206 0.55 4.62 -5.21
N SER A 207 -0.11 3.50 -4.95
CA SER A 207 -0.19 2.94 -3.60
C SER A 207 -0.28 1.41 -3.67
N LEU A 208 0.44 0.73 -2.80
CA LEU A 208 0.18 -0.69 -2.58
C LEU A 208 -1.09 -0.84 -1.75
N LYS A 209 -2.03 -1.61 -2.26
CA LYS A 209 -3.31 -1.82 -1.60
C LYS A 209 -3.13 -2.51 -0.25
N GLN A 210 -4.00 -2.21 0.70
CA GLN A 210 -3.91 -2.72 2.07
C GLN A 210 -3.79 -4.25 2.13
N GLY A 211 -4.51 -4.97 1.27
CA GLY A 211 -4.40 -6.43 1.17
C GLY A 211 -3.01 -6.90 0.77
N TYR A 212 -2.39 -6.24 -0.21
CA TYR A 212 -1.02 -6.55 -0.61
C TYR A 212 0.00 -6.17 0.46
N VAL A 213 -0.19 -5.07 1.17
CA VAL A 213 0.65 -4.71 2.34
C VAL A 213 0.55 -5.77 3.44
N ASN A 214 -0.64 -6.36 3.67
CA ASN A 214 -0.79 -7.48 4.60
C ASN A 214 -0.02 -8.73 4.15
N HIS A 215 0.04 -9.00 2.83
CA HIS A 215 0.88 -10.07 2.29
C HIS A 215 2.37 -9.80 2.57
N ILE A 216 2.85 -8.57 2.36
CA ILE A 216 4.21 -8.16 2.69
C ILE A 216 4.51 -8.40 4.18
N ILE A 217 3.60 -7.96 5.07
CA ILE A 217 3.75 -8.13 6.53
C ILE A 217 3.89 -9.61 6.90
N ALA A 218 3.02 -10.47 6.38
CA ALA A 218 3.07 -11.90 6.63
C ALA A 218 4.38 -12.54 6.13
N SER A 219 4.85 -12.12 4.95
CA SER A 219 6.12 -12.61 4.38
C SER A 219 7.33 -12.20 5.22
N ILE A 220 7.39 -10.95 5.70
CA ILE A 220 8.48 -10.45 6.56
C ILE A 220 8.45 -11.12 7.94
N ALA A 221 7.26 -11.35 8.50
CA ALA A 221 7.09 -11.99 9.79
C ALA A 221 7.33 -13.51 9.76
N ASN A 222 7.57 -14.10 8.58
CA ASN A 222 7.60 -15.56 8.35
C ASN A 222 6.32 -16.25 8.84
N GLU A 223 5.20 -15.55 8.83
CA GLU A 223 3.89 -16.14 9.10
C GLU A 223 3.44 -16.96 7.89
N PRO A 224 2.70 -18.06 8.08
CA PRO A 224 2.09 -18.77 6.96
C PRO A 224 1.26 -17.78 6.15
N THR A 225 1.66 -17.53 4.91
CA THR A 225 0.91 -16.64 4.02
C THR A 225 -0.42 -17.28 3.72
N GLY A 226 -1.46 -16.85 4.40
CA GLY A 226 -2.83 -17.11 3.96
C GLY A 226 -2.98 -16.64 2.52
N VAL A 227 -3.72 -17.39 1.70
CA VAL A 227 -3.97 -17.06 0.29
C VAL A 227 -4.37 -15.58 0.21
N TYR A 228 -3.59 -14.79 -0.54
CA TYR A 228 -3.88 -13.37 -0.77
C TYR A 228 -5.27 -13.22 -1.39
N GLY A 229 -6.20 -12.74 -0.58
CA GLY A 229 -7.59 -12.50 -0.93
C GLY A 229 -8.26 -13.71 -1.58
N LYS A 230 -9.19 -14.34 -0.89
CA LYS A 230 -10.00 -15.47 -1.42
C LYS A 230 -10.67 -15.18 -2.77
N LEU A 231 -10.66 -13.92 -3.22
CA LEU A 231 -11.21 -13.50 -4.50
C LEU A 231 -10.35 -13.99 -5.68
N ILE A 232 -9.01 -13.97 -5.53
CA ILE A 232 -8.07 -14.38 -6.59
C ILE A 232 -7.55 -15.79 -6.27
N PRO A 233 -8.00 -16.83 -6.98
CA PRO A 233 -7.64 -18.22 -6.66
C PRO A 233 -6.17 -18.55 -6.96
N SER A 234 -5.54 -17.83 -7.89
CA SER A 234 -4.11 -18.01 -8.20
C SER A 234 -3.54 -16.81 -8.95
N VAL A 235 -2.21 -16.70 -8.97
CA VAL A 235 -1.46 -15.70 -9.75
C VAL A 235 -1.79 -15.82 -11.25
N ASP A 236 -1.96 -17.05 -11.76
CA ASP A 236 -2.29 -17.27 -13.18
C ASP A 236 -3.66 -16.72 -13.56
N VAL A 237 -4.62 -16.75 -12.65
CA VAL A 237 -5.94 -16.11 -12.86
C VAL A 237 -5.79 -14.59 -12.88
N ALA A 238 -5.00 -14.01 -11.96
CA ALA A 238 -4.74 -12.56 -11.93
C ALA A 238 -4.03 -12.06 -13.20
N ARG A 239 -3.20 -12.89 -13.84
CA ARG A 239 -2.54 -12.57 -15.12
C ARG A 239 -3.49 -12.55 -16.31
N LYS A 240 -4.51 -13.42 -16.31
CA LYS A 240 -5.38 -13.68 -17.47
C LYS A 240 -6.71 -12.96 -17.42
N GLN A 241 -7.16 -12.54 -16.25
CA GLN A 241 -8.48 -11.95 -16.03
C GLN A 241 -8.38 -10.61 -15.31
N THR A 242 -9.36 -9.74 -15.54
CA THR A 242 -9.55 -8.52 -14.75
C THR A 242 -10.28 -8.84 -13.44
N ILE A 243 -10.29 -7.90 -12.49
CA ILE A 243 -11.06 -8.04 -11.24
C ILE A 243 -12.54 -8.20 -11.56
N GLU A 244 -13.06 -7.42 -12.52
CA GLU A 244 -14.45 -7.46 -12.94
C GLU A 244 -14.83 -8.85 -13.47
N GLU A 245 -14.00 -9.42 -14.35
CA GLU A 245 -14.23 -10.77 -14.89
C GLU A 245 -14.23 -11.84 -13.79
N ILE A 246 -13.32 -11.73 -12.81
CA ILE A 246 -13.27 -12.66 -11.66
C ILE A 246 -14.53 -12.52 -10.80
N VAL A 247 -14.95 -11.29 -10.48
CA VAL A 247 -16.18 -11.02 -9.72
C VAL A 247 -17.39 -11.59 -10.46
N VAL A 248 -17.56 -11.25 -11.73
CA VAL A 248 -18.65 -11.74 -12.57
C VAL A 248 -18.66 -13.27 -12.62
N SER A 249 -17.51 -13.92 -12.78
CA SER A 249 -17.41 -15.38 -12.82
C SER A 249 -17.86 -16.03 -11.51
N LYS A 250 -17.52 -15.43 -10.36
CA LYS A 250 -17.96 -15.90 -9.04
C LYS A 250 -19.49 -15.82 -8.89
N PHE A 251 -20.10 -14.72 -9.34
CA PHE A 251 -21.55 -14.55 -9.28
C PHE A 251 -22.31 -15.46 -10.24
N LYS A 252 -21.75 -15.83 -11.40
CA LYS A 252 -22.41 -16.74 -12.37
C LYS A 252 -22.93 -18.01 -11.73
N SER A 253 -22.19 -18.59 -10.77
CA SER A 253 -22.57 -19.84 -10.11
C SER A 253 -23.80 -19.69 -9.19
N TYR A 254 -24.27 -18.47 -8.96
CA TYR A 254 -25.41 -18.14 -8.10
C TYR A 254 -26.61 -17.57 -8.89
N TYR A 255 -26.51 -17.40 -10.20
CA TYR A 255 -27.63 -16.92 -11.01
C TYR A 255 -28.85 -17.84 -10.89
N GLY A 256 -30.02 -17.24 -10.75
CA GLY A 256 -31.31 -17.94 -10.60
C GLY A 256 -31.53 -18.60 -9.24
N LYS A 257 -30.62 -18.43 -8.26
CA LYS A 257 -30.78 -18.95 -6.90
C LYS A 257 -31.45 -17.96 -5.97
N THR A 258 -32.28 -18.48 -5.06
CA THR A 258 -32.82 -17.68 -3.95
C THR A 258 -31.73 -17.33 -2.94
N VAL A 259 -32.02 -16.31 -2.11
CA VAL A 259 -31.10 -15.88 -1.03
C VAL A 259 -30.75 -17.07 -0.08
N GLU A 260 -31.74 -17.90 0.25
CA GLU A 260 -31.56 -19.09 1.07
C GLU A 260 -30.61 -20.11 0.43
N GLN A 261 -30.78 -20.35 -0.85
CA GLN A 261 -29.91 -21.25 -1.62
C GLN A 261 -28.48 -20.70 -1.75
N ILE A 262 -28.34 -19.37 -1.85
CA ILE A 262 -27.03 -18.72 -1.87
C ILE A 262 -26.34 -18.88 -0.52
N ILE A 263 -27.04 -18.60 0.59
CA ILE A 263 -26.50 -18.77 1.94
C ILE A 263 -26.08 -20.22 2.18
N ALA A 264 -26.93 -21.17 1.86
CA ALA A 264 -26.61 -22.59 2.02
C ALA A 264 -25.36 -22.99 1.20
N LYS A 265 -25.23 -22.47 -0.02
CA LYS A 265 -24.08 -22.75 -0.89
C LYS A 265 -22.78 -22.08 -0.43
N THR A 266 -22.85 -20.92 0.22
CA THR A 266 -21.65 -20.24 0.76
C THR A 266 -21.15 -20.91 2.04
N GLY A 267 -21.99 -21.66 2.74
CA GLY A 267 -21.67 -22.29 4.02
C GLY A 267 -21.46 -21.30 5.18
N VAL A 268 -21.94 -20.07 5.04
CA VAL A 268 -21.73 -18.99 6.00
C VAL A 268 -23.04 -18.64 6.70
N GLU A 269 -23.03 -18.56 8.03
CA GLU A 269 -24.17 -18.05 8.78
C GLU A 269 -24.29 -16.53 8.66
N LEU A 270 -25.43 -16.06 8.13
CA LEU A 270 -25.71 -14.64 7.94
C LEU A 270 -27.00 -14.24 8.68
N ASN A 271 -26.91 -13.17 9.44
CA ASN A 271 -28.09 -12.59 10.08
C ASN A 271 -28.89 -11.77 9.07
N LYS A 272 -30.05 -12.28 8.63
CA LYS A 272 -30.90 -11.65 7.62
C LYS A 272 -31.49 -10.29 8.01
N THR A 273 -31.54 -9.99 9.32
CA THR A 273 -32.07 -8.72 9.84
C THR A 273 -30.96 -7.67 10.05
N ALA A 274 -29.70 -8.02 9.85
CA ALA A 274 -28.60 -7.10 10.02
C ALA A 274 -28.56 -6.05 8.90
N LYS A 275 -28.22 -4.82 9.26
CA LYS A 275 -28.09 -3.68 8.34
C LYS A 275 -27.11 -3.96 7.18
N ASN A 276 -26.08 -4.77 7.44
CA ASN A 276 -25.02 -5.13 6.53
C ASN A 276 -25.26 -6.50 5.83
N PHE A 277 -26.49 -7.05 5.90
CA PHE A 277 -26.82 -8.37 5.38
C PHE A 277 -26.40 -8.56 3.91
N TYR A 278 -26.80 -7.66 3.01
CA TYR A 278 -26.48 -7.78 1.59
C TYR A 278 -24.98 -7.58 1.30
N SER A 279 -24.31 -6.70 2.06
CA SER A 279 -22.86 -6.54 1.99
C SER A 279 -22.15 -7.84 2.39
N ASN A 280 -22.55 -8.45 3.48
CA ASN A 280 -22.00 -9.71 3.95
C ASN A 280 -22.33 -10.88 3.02
N LEU A 281 -23.52 -10.92 2.45
CA LEU A 281 -23.88 -11.92 1.43
C LEU A 281 -22.98 -11.82 0.20
N THR A 282 -22.73 -10.61 -0.29
CA THR A 282 -21.79 -10.36 -1.39
C THR A 282 -20.37 -10.81 -1.03
N LYS A 283 -19.91 -10.46 0.16
CA LYS A 283 -18.60 -10.90 0.66
C LYS A 283 -18.49 -12.42 0.77
N ALA A 284 -19.56 -13.09 1.25
CA ALA A 284 -19.60 -14.56 1.33
C ALA A 284 -19.49 -15.21 -0.07
N ILE A 285 -20.20 -14.68 -1.09
CA ILE A 285 -20.10 -15.13 -2.48
C ILE A 285 -18.66 -14.98 -3.01
N LEU A 286 -18.03 -13.86 -2.71
CA LEU A 286 -16.66 -13.56 -3.13
C LEU A 286 -15.59 -14.28 -2.31
N GLY A 287 -15.96 -14.88 -1.18
CA GLY A 287 -15.05 -15.52 -0.24
C GLY A 287 -14.22 -14.52 0.57
N LEU A 288 -14.74 -13.32 0.81
CA LEU A 288 -14.12 -12.25 1.61
C LEU A 288 -14.54 -12.33 3.08
N GLU A 289 -13.77 -11.67 3.96
CA GLU A 289 -14.15 -11.53 5.37
C GLU A 289 -15.46 -10.73 5.52
N LEU A 290 -16.33 -11.22 6.41
CA LEU A 290 -17.59 -10.57 6.71
C LEU A 290 -17.40 -9.39 7.67
N ASP A 291 -18.25 -8.35 7.53
CA ASP A 291 -18.35 -7.31 8.53
C ASP A 291 -19.02 -7.88 9.81
N LYS A 292 -18.42 -7.55 10.95
CA LYS A 292 -18.97 -7.90 12.27
C LYS A 292 -20.18 -7.07 12.61
#